data_0e50b87635e2a99f1679ddd11d1c0160
#
_entry.id   0e50b87635e2a99f1679ddd11d1c0160
#
_cell.length_a   1.000
_cell.length_b   1.000
_cell.length_c   1.000
_cell.angle_alpha   90.00
_cell.angle_beta   90.00
_cell.angle_gamma   90.00
#
_symmetry.space_group_name_H-M   'P 1'
#
loop_
_entity.id
_entity.type
_entity.pdbx_description
1 polymer ?
#
loop_
_entity_poly.entity_id
_entity_poly.type
_entity_poly.pdbx_seq_one_letter_code
_entity_poly.pdbx_strand_id
1 'polypeptide(L)'
;MRFIENHKIISNLKNIFVLVCSFIFFMNTSSILAQKKYVIVIDAGHGGKDPGNLGNGYKEKDIALKVALIVGKKLSEEKDVKILYTRSKDVFIDLWKRGDVANQAKADLFISIHCDSHTSNAFGAGTFVLGLRGNKKNLEIAKRENAAILLQDNYKDKYKGFDPNSAESVIGLSLLQEETNH
;
A
#
# COMPACT_ATOMS: atom_id res chain seq x y z
N MET A 1 -33.35 -68.23 -16.56
CA MET A 1 -33.44 -66.95 -17.30
C MET A 1 -33.63 -65.73 -16.35
N ARG A 2 -34.49 -65.72 -15.41
CA ARG A 2 -34.75 -64.60 -14.44
C ARG A 2 -33.54 -64.14 -13.59
N PHE A 3 -32.58 -65.04 -13.26
CA PHE A 3 -31.43 -64.75 -12.41
C PHE A 3 -30.40 -63.86 -13.10
N ILE A 4 -30.23 -64.00 -14.40
CA ILE A 4 -29.24 -63.22 -15.19
C ILE A 4 -29.74 -61.82 -15.44
N GLU A 5 -31.05 -61.62 -15.60
CA GLU A 5 -31.71 -60.33 -15.79
C GLU A 5 -31.59 -59.48 -14.54
N ASN A 6 -31.81 -60.05 -13.35
CA ASN A 6 -31.69 -59.36 -12.09
C ASN A 6 -30.24 -58.86 -11.82
N HIS A 7 -29.22 -59.64 -12.19
CA HIS A 7 -27.83 -59.25 -12.07
C HIS A 7 -27.46 -58.07 -12.96
N LYS A 8 -27.98 -57.98 -14.18
CA LYS A 8 -27.79 -56.88 -15.09
C LYS A 8 -28.47 -55.58 -14.59
N ILE A 9 -29.67 -55.70 -14.03
CA ILE A 9 -30.41 -54.59 -13.48
C ILE A 9 -29.67 -54.00 -12.25
N ILE A 10 -29.16 -54.87 -11.36
CA ILE A 10 -28.41 -54.42 -10.16
C ILE A 10 -27.08 -53.76 -10.55
N SER A 11 -26.40 -54.29 -11.58
CA SER A 11 -25.15 -53.70 -12.09
C SER A 11 -25.39 -52.32 -12.69
N ASN A 12 -26.44 -52.18 -13.48
CA ASN A 12 -26.81 -50.87 -14.09
C ASN A 12 -27.21 -49.82 -12.99
N LEU A 13 -27.95 -50.24 -11.97
CA LEU A 13 -28.29 -49.37 -10.86
C LEU A 13 -27.05 -48.89 -10.06
N LYS A 14 -26.07 -49.77 -9.85
CA LYS A 14 -24.81 -49.37 -9.23
C LYS A 14 -24.03 -48.37 -10.04
N ASN A 15 -23.97 -48.56 -11.36
CA ASN A 15 -23.27 -47.65 -12.27
C ASN A 15 -23.98 -46.27 -12.35
N ILE A 16 -25.31 -46.26 -12.37
CA ILE A 16 -26.10 -45.01 -12.32
C ILE A 16 -25.84 -44.29 -10.99
N PHE A 17 -25.83 -45.03 -9.87
CA PHE A 17 -25.59 -44.45 -8.55
C PHE A 17 -24.18 -43.81 -8.48
N VAL A 18 -23.14 -44.50 -8.97
CA VAL A 18 -21.77 -43.94 -9.03
C VAL A 18 -21.71 -42.69 -9.90
N LEU A 19 -22.37 -42.67 -11.05
CA LEU A 19 -22.44 -41.52 -11.94
C LEU A 19 -23.15 -40.31 -11.27
N VAL A 20 -24.25 -40.59 -10.58
CA VAL A 20 -24.99 -39.52 -9.84
C VAL A 20 -24.15 -38.99 -8.69
N CYS A 21 -23.49 -39.84 -7.91
CA CYS A 21 -22.58 -39.39 -6.84
C CYS A 21 -21.40 -38.59 -7.39
N SER A 22 -20.79 -39.02 -8.50
CA SER A 22 -19.73 -38.26 -9.19
C SER A 22 -20.21 -36.90 -9.65
N PHE A 23 -21.40 -36.85 -10.25
CA PHE A 23 -22.00 -35.59 -10.72
C PHE A 23 -22.29 -34.62 -9.58
N ILE A 24 -22.85 -35.13 -8.45
CA ILE A 24 -23.06 -34.33 -7.24
C ILE A 24 -21.73 -33.84 -6.66
N PHE A 25 -20.69 -34.68 -6.64
CA PHE A 25 -19.36 -34.27 -6.18
C PHE A 25 -18.76 -33.16 -7.06
N PHE A 26 -18.88 -33.27 -8.39
CA PHE A 26 -18.43 -32.22 -9.32
C PHE A 26 -19.25 -30.92 -9.22
N MET A 27 -20.55 -31.00 -8.93
CA MET A 27 -21.39 -29.83 -8.74
C MET A 27 -21.08 -29.08 -7.44
N ASN A 28 -20.50 -29.73 -6.42
CA ASN A 28 -20.09 -29.11 -5.16
C ASN A 28 -18.67 -28.55 -5.17
N THR A 29 -17.95 -28.61 -6.28
CA THR A 29 -16.74 -27.78 -6.46
C THR A 29 -17.15 -26.33 -6.65
N SER A 30 -17.72 -25.72 -5.61
CA SER A 30 -17.80 -24.28 -5.54
C SER A 30 -16.37 -23.76 -5.66
N SER A 31 -16.06 -23.15 -6.78
CA SER A 31 -14.80 -22.42 -6.94
C SER A 31 -14.74 -21.44 -5.78
N ILE A 32 -13.93 -21.75 -4.77
CA ILE A 32 -13.50 -20.78 -3.78
C ILE A 32 -12.64 -19.81 -4.59
N LEU A 33 -13.31 -18.89 -5.30
CA LEU A 33 -12.66 -17.72 -5.85
C LEU A 33 -12.10 -17.00 -4.62
N ALA A 34 -10.79 -17.18 -4.41
CA ALA A 34 -10.10 -16.43 -3.38
C ALA A 34 -10.40 -14.95 -3.66
N GLN A 35 -11.24 -14.35 -2.83
CA GLN A 35 -11.62 -12.95 -2.98
C GLN A 35 -10.32 -12.13 -2.98
N LYS A 36 -10.03 -11.45 -4.08
CA LYS A 36 -8.84 -10.61 -4.21
C LYS A 36 -8.89 -9.57 -3.09
N LYS A 37 -7.91 -9.57 -2.20
CA LYS A 37 -7.76 -8.52 -1.20
C LYS A 37 -6.97 -7.37 -1.80
N TYR A 38 -7.49 -6.16 -1.63
CA TYR A 38 -6.76 -4.95 -1.92
C TYR A 38 -5.67 -4.73 -0.87
N VAL A 39 -4.44 -4.57 -1.32
CA VAL A 39 -3.30 -4.31 -0.44
C VAL A 39 -3.10 -2.81 -0.34
N ILE A 40 -3.25 -2.26 0.86
CA ILE A 40 -3.01 -0.84 1.14
C ILE A 40 -1.78 -0.75 2.04
N VAL A 41 -0.79 0.03 1.61
CA VAL A 41 0.36 0.39 2.44
C VAL A 41 0.13 1.77 3.02
N ILE A 42 0.21 1.87 4.35
CA ILE A 42 0.14 3.14 5.06
C ILE A 42 1.53 3.50 5.53
N ASP A 43 2.01 4.64 5.07
CA ASP A 43 3.28 5.23 5.44
C ASP A 43 3.06 6.33 6.47
N ALA A 44 3.62 6.14 7.65
CA ALA A 44 3.70 7.20 8.64
C ALA A 44 4.99 7.99 8.41
N GLY A 45 4.88 9.23 7.96
CA GLY A 45 6.02 10.08 7.67
C GLY A 45 7.00 10.20 8.84
N HIS A 46 8.26 10.47 8.54
CA HIS A 46 9.35 10.66 9.52
C HIS A 46 9.58 9.43 10.43
N GLY A 47 10.13 9.63 11.63
CA GLY A 47 10.34 8.57 12.63
C GLY A 47 11.77 8.46 13.11
N GLY A 48 11.96 7.95 14.34
CA GLY A 48 13.28 7.79 14.95
C GLY A 48 14.04 9.12 15.06
N LYS A 49 15.18 9.21 14.37
CA LYS A 49 16.05 10.40 14.32
C LYS A 49 15.47 11.59 13.54
N ASP A 50 14.44 11.35 12.72
CA ASP A 50 13.75 12.38 11.96
C ASP A 50 12.44 12.77 12.67
N PRO A 51 12.38 13.94 13.33
CA PRO A 51 11.19 14.36 14.05
C PRO A 51 10.08 14.91 13.13
N GLY A 52 10.38 15.24 11.87
CA GLY A 52 9.52 16.05 11.02
C GLY A 52 9.36 17.49 11.51
N ASN A 53 8.26 18.14 11.19
CA ASN A 53 7.94 19.46 11.67
C ASN A 53 7.79 19.48 13.19
N LEU A 54 8.24 20.59 13.81
CA LEU A 54 8.15 20.81 15.24
C LEU A 54 7.25 22.02 15.51
N GLY A 55 6.31 21.90 16.44
CA GLY A 55 5.45 23.02 16.83
C GLY A 55 4.66 22.72 18.08
N ASN A 56 4.49 23.72 18.94
CA ASN A 56 3.67 23.65 20.15
C ASN A 56 3.97 22.43 21.06
N GLY A 57 5.24 22.00 21.12
CA GLY A 57 5.67 20.81 21.89
C GLY A 57 5.40 19.45 21.20
N TYR A 58 4.85 19.44 20.00
CA TYR A 58 4.59 18.24 19.22
C TYR A 58 5.68 18.00 18.17
N LYS A 59 5.87 16.73 17.84
CA LYS A 59 6.70 16.26 16.71
C LYS A 59 5.79 15.63 15.67
N GLU A 60 5.98 15.97 14.42
CA GLU A 60 5.19 15.41 13.32
C GLU A 60 5.21 13.89 13.31
N LYS A 61 6.37 13.27 13.51
CA LYS A 61 6.52 11.81 13.53
C LYS A 61 5.55 11.08 14.45
N ASP A 62 5.24 11.70 15.61
CA ASP A 62 4.37 11.10 16.63
C ASP A 62 2.89 11.20 16.20
N ILE A 63 2.53 12.33 15.62
CA ILE A 63 1.18 12.57 15.09
C ILE A 63 0.93 11.69 13.87
N ALA A 64 1.85 11.68 12.91
CA ALA A 64 1.77 10.87 11.70
C ALA A 64 1.62 9.38 12.04
N LEU A 65 2.41 8.86 13.00
CA LEU A 65 2.29 7.48 13.45
C LEU A 65 0.93 7.20 14.08
N LYS A 66 0.46 8.06 14.97
CA LYS A 66 -0.83 7.89 15.63
C LYS A 66 -1.99 7.86 14.63
N VAL A 67 -1.98 8.79 13.68
CA VAL A 67 -3.01 8.86 12.62
C VAL A 67 -2.93 7.63 11.72
N ALA A 68 -1.72 7.23 11.28
CA ALA A 68 -1.53 6.04 10.44
C ALA A 68 -2.11 4.78 11.08
N LEU A 69 -1.84 4.57 12.38
CA LEU A 69 -2.36 3.41 13.11
C LEU A 69 -3.88 3.44 13.25
N ILE A 70 -4.49 4.61 13.47
CA ILE A 70 -5.95 4.76 13.56
C ILE A 70 -6.59 4.49 12.20
N VAL A 71 -6.06 5.08 11.14
CA VAL A 71 -6.56 4.89 9.76
C VAL A 71 -6.45 3.42 9.36
N GLY A 72 -5.30 2.81 9.58
CA GLY A 72 -5.09 1.42 9.22
C GLY A 72 -5.96 0.46 10.02
N LYS A 73 -6.16 0.72 11.32
CA LYS A 73 -7.12 -0.04 12.13
C LYS A 73 -8.52 0.04 11.52
N LYS A 74 -8.97 1.25 11.16
CA LYS A 74 -10.29 1.47 10.58
C LYS A 74 -10.46 0.77 9.24
N LEU A 75 -9.47 0.86 8.35
CA LEU A 75 -9.49 0.19 7.05
C LEU A 75 -9.40 -1.34 7.17
N SER A 76 -8.76 -1.86 8.22
CA SER A 76 -8.66 -3.32 8.44
C SER A 76 -9.99 -3.98 8.84
N GLU A 77 -11.03 -3.19 9.15
CA GLU A 77 -12.40 -3.69 9.39
C GLU A 77 -13.06 -4.16 8.09
N GLU A 78 -12.57 -3.71 6.93
CA GLU A 78 -13.06 -4.12 5.62
C GLU A 78 -12.53 -5.52 5.25
N LYS A 79 -13.43 -6.43 4.84
CA LYS A 79 -13.10 -7.87 4.64
C LYS A 79 -12.12 -8.14 3.51
N ASP A 80 -12.12 -7.28 2.50
CA ASP A 80 -11.32 -7.40 1.27
C ASP A 80 -10.11 -6.46 1.25
N VAL A 81 -9.75 -5.89 2.39
CA VAL A 81 -8.58 -5.02 2.56
C VAL A 81 -7.52 -5.72 3.41
N LYS A 82 -6.27 -5.59 2.98
CA LYS A 82 -5.08 -5.98 3.74
C LYS A 82 -4.23 -4.74 3.97
N ILE A 83 -3.98 -4.40 5.23
CA ILE A 83 -3.16 -3.25 5.62
C ILE A 83 -1.73 -3.70 5.90
N LEU A 84 -0.78 -2.94 5.38
CA LEU A 84 0.64 -2.99 5.71
C LEU A 84 1.08 -1.58 6.13
N TYR A 85 2.10 -1.51 6.98
CA TYR A 85 2.67 -0.24 7.42
C TYR A 85 4.15 -0.19 7.05
N THR A 86 4.64 0.98 6.66
CA THR A 86 6.10 1.19 6.53
C THR A 86 6.76 1.15 7.90
N ARG A 87 6.08 1.73 8.93
CA ARG A 87 6.45 1.61 10.34
C ARG A 87 5.21 1.59 11.23
N SER A 88 5.29 0.85 12.33
CA SER A 88 4.25 0.77 13.36
C SER A 88 4.74 1.24 14.74
N LYS A 89 5.95 1.78 14.80
CA LYS A 89 6.59 2.35 16.00
C LYS A 89 7.53 3.49 15.62
N ASP A 90 8.08 4.17 16.62
CA ASP A 90 9.00 5.29 16.41
C ASP A 90 10.39 4.78 15.99
N VAL A 91 10.53 4.48 14.69
CA VAL A 91 11.80 4.10 14.05
C VAL A 91 11.98 4.91 12.77
N PHE A 92 13.23 5.21 12.43
CA PHE A 92 13.57 5.82 11.15
C PHE A 92 13.56 4.77 10.04
N ILE A 93 12.85 5.06 8.95
CA ILE A 93 12.85 4.24 7.73
C ILE A 93 13.30 5.12 6.56
N ASP A 94 14.33 4.67 5.86
CA ASP A 94 14.81 5.35 4.65
C ASP A 94 13.68 5.51 3.64
N LEU A 95 13.63 6.63 2.92
CA LEU A 95 12.53 6.92 1.99
C LEU A 95 12.37 5.85 0.92
N TRP A 96 13.48 5.39 0.34
CA TRP A 96 13.45 4.34 -0.68
C TRP A 96 12.85 3.02 -0.15
N LYS A 97 13.13 2.66 1.11
CA LYS A 97 12.55 1.47 1.73
C LYS A 97 11.04 1.55 1.90
N ARG A 98 10.50 2.76 2.09
CA ARG A 98 9.05 2.98 2.18
C ARG A 98 8.36 2.60 0.87
N GLY A 99 8.91 3.05 -0.26
CA GLY A 99 8.47 2.64 -1.60
C GLY A 99 8.63 1.14 -1.84
N ASP A 100 9.76 0.57 -1.41
CA ASP A 100 10.03 -0.87 -1.55
C ASP A 100 8.99 -1.74 -0.83
N VAL A 101 8.51 -1.34 0.35
CA VAL A 101 7.42 -2.05 1.05
C VAL A 101 6.18 -2.14 0.16
N ALA A 102 5.81 -1.05 -0.50
CA ALA A 102 4.66 -1.02 -1.39
C ALA A 102 4.89 -1.87 -2.65
N ASN A 103 6.05 -1.73 -3.28
CA ASN A 103 6.41 -2.45 -4.51
C ASN A 103 6.48 -3.97 -4.28
N GLN A 104 7.13 -4.42 -3.22
CA GLN A 104 7.25 -5.84 -2.87
C GLN A 104 5.89 -6.44 -2.50
N ALA A 105 5.05 -5.68 -1.83
CA ALA A 105 3.70 -6.10 -1.49
C ALA A 105 2.74 -6.07 -2.69
N LYS A 106 3.16 -5.50 -3.84
CA LYS A 106 2.28 -5.21 -4.99
C LYS A 106 1.04 -4.45 -4.54
N ALA A 107 1.26 -3.38 -3.77
CA ALA A 107 0.19 -2.61 -3.17
C ALA A 107 -0.72 -1.99 -4.24
N ASP A 108 -2.02 -2.08 -4.02
CA ASP A 108 -3.02 -1.41 -4.86
C ASP A 108 -3.11 0.09 -4.53
N LEU A 109 -2.71 0.48 -3.29
CA LEU A 109 -2.70 1.87 -2.84
C LEU A 109 -1.57 2.11 -1.82
N PHE A 110 -0.88 3.25 -1.96
CA PHE A 110 0.08 3.76 -0.98
C PHE A 110 -0.43 5.10 -0.42
N ILE A 111 -0.54 5.20 0.89
CA ILE A 111 -1.02 6.40 1.59
C ILE A 111 0.09 6.86 2.53
N SER A 112 0.70 8.01 2.25
CA SER A 112 1.67 8.65 3.15
C SER A 112 0.98 9.74 3.98
N ILE A 113 1.25 9.76 5.28
CA ILE A 113 0.62 10.65 6.25
C ILE A 113 1.68 11.56 6.84
N HIS A 114 1.50 12.85 6.64
CA HIS A 114 2.36 13.94 7.09
C HIS A 114 1.57 15.04 7.78
N CYS A 115 2.26 15.98 8.40
CA CYS A 115 1.68 17.19 8.97
C CYS A 115 2.33 18.41 8.35
N ASP A 116 1.56 19.14 7.55
CA ASP A 116 2.03 20.41 6.98
C ASP A 116 2.31 21.45 8.05
N SER A 117 3.40 22.21 7.89
CA SER A 117 3.64 23.41 8.67
C SER A 117 3.14 24.64 7.93
N HIS A 118 2.58 25.59 8.66
CA HIS A 118 2.12 26.86 8.12
C HIS A 118 2.48 28.01 9.05
N THR A 119 2.70 29.21 8.48
CA THR A 119 3.03 30.43 9.25
C THR A 119 1.80 31.15 9.79
N SER A 120 0.59 30.71 9.45
CA SER A 120 -0.67 31.24 9.95
C SER A 120 -1.44 30.19 10.75
N ASN A 121 -2.59 30.57 11.32
CA ASN A 121 -3.50 29.65 12.01
C ASN A 121 -4.31 28.76 11.03
N ALA A 122 -3.69 28.32 9.92
CA ALA A 122 -4.33 27.40 9.01
C ALA A 122 -4.58 26.04 9.69
N PHE A 123 -5.75 25.49 9.45
CA PHE A 123 -6.14 24.17 9.95
C PHE A 123 -6.94 23.42 8.87
N GLY A 124 -6.94 22.11 8.95
CA GLY A 124 -7.65 21.23 8.01
C GLY A 124 -6.80 20.06 7.59
N ALA A 125 -7.32 19.30 6.64
CA ALA A 125 -6.62 18.20 5.99
C ALA A 125 -6.66 18.39 4.47
N GLY A 126 -5.56 18.05 3.81
CA GLY A 126 -5.42 18.05 2.36
C GLY A 126 -5.01 16.68 1.87
N THR A 127 -5.42 16.32 0.67
CA THR A 127 -4.95 15.12 -0.01
C THR A 127 -4.21 15.53 -1.28
N PHE A 128 -3.00 15.03 -1.43
CA PHE A 128 -2.16 15.24 -2.60
C PHE A 128 -2.06 13.93 -3.36
N VAL A 129 -2.36 13.96 -4.63
CA VAL A 129 -2.20 12.81 -5.52
C VAL A 129 -1.23 13.17 -6.64
N LEU A 130 -0.48 12.18 -7.11
CA LEU A 130 0.32 12.35 -8.31
C LEU A 130 -0.63 12.61 -9.50
N GLY A 131 -0.50 13.76 -10.11
CA GLY A 131 -1.38 14.19 -11.20
C GLY A 131 -0.57 14.60 -12.43
N LEU A 132 -1.25 14.71 -13.57
CA LEU A 132 -0.68 15.09 -14.86
C LEU A 132 -0.08 16.52 -14.90
N ARG A 133 -0.31 17.32 -13.88
CA ARG A 133 0.25 18.68 -13.77
C ARG A 133 0.90 18.87 -12.43
N GLY A 134 2.24 18.88 -12.41
CA GLY A 134 3.01 19.36 -11.27
C GLY A 134 2.66 20.81 -10.98
N ASN A 135 2.22 21.12 -9.78
CA ASN A 135 2.04 22.50 -9.38
C ASN A 135 3.17 22.89 -8.41
N LYS A 136 3.56 24.17 -8.47
CA LYS A 136 4.67 24.73 -7.71
C LYS A 136 4.56 24.46 -6.20
N LYS A 137 3.33 24.46 -5.67
CA LYS A 137 3.04 24.19 -4.26
C LYS A 137 3.31 22.73 -3.90
N ASN A 138 2.92 21.78 -4.75
CA ASN A 138 3.19 20.35 -4.54
C ASN A 138 4.70 20.08 -4.54
N LEU A 139 5.45 20.77 -5.38
CA LEU A 139 6.90 20.65 -5.44
C LEU A 139 7.58 21.13 -4.17
N GLU A 140 7.15 22.26 -3.59
CA GLU A 140 7.71 22.77 -2.33
C GLU A 140 7.40 21.83 -1.15
N ILE A 141 6.23 21.23 -1.12
CA ILE A 141 5.89 20.21 -0.12
C ILE A 141 6.79 18.97 -0.33
N ALA A 142 6.90 18.47 -1.56
CA ALA A 142 7.74 17.32 -1.87
C ALA A 142 9.21 17.54 -1.50
N LYS A 143 9.76 18.75 -1.74
CA LYS A 143 11.13 19.10 -1.33
C LYS A 143 11.30 19.00 0.19
N ARG A 144 10.38 19.55 0.94
CA ARG A 144 10.44 19.57 2.40
C ARG A 144 10.39 18.14 2.96
N GLU A 145 9.45 17.34 2.49
CA GLU A 145 9.29 15.95 2.94
C GLU A 145 10.48 15.07 2.52
N ASN A 146 11.04 15.32 1.33
CA ASN A 146 12.22 14.60 0.85
C ASN A 146 13.53 15.06 1.49
N ALA A 147 13.54 16.14 2.26
CA ALA A 147 14.75 16.57 2.98
C ALA A 147 15.29 15.49 3.96
N ALA A 148 14.45 14.58 4.41
CA ALA A 148 14.85 13.40 5.18
C ALA A 148 15.85 12.47 4.46
N ILE A 149 16.00 12.59 3.13
CA ILE A 149 17.05 11.91 2.36
C ILE A 149 18.43 12.24 2.93
N LEU A 150 18.67 13.50 3.32
CA LEU A 150 19.96 13.94 3.86
C LEU A 150 20.31 13.30 5.21
N LEU A 151 19.34 12.70 5.90
CA LEU A 151 19.54 11.96 7.15
C LEU A 151 19.92 10.49 6.93
N GLN A 152 19.93 10.03 5.68
CA GLN A 152 20.19 8.63 5.33
C GLN A 152 21.68 8.41 5.05
N ASP A 153 22.18 7.28 5.52
CA ASP A 153 23.56 6.87 5.22
C ASP A 153 23.69 6.53 3.72
N ASN A 154 24.77 7.00 3.10
CA ASN A 154 25.06 6.75 1.67
C ASN A 154 23.95 7.23 0.70
N TYR A 155 23.24 8.31 1.04
CA TYR A 155 22.15 8.80 0.21
C TYR A 155 22.58 9.14 -1.22
N LYS A 156 23.83 9.64 -1.42
CA LYS A 156 24.37 9.98 -2.74
C LYS A 156 24.40 8.80 -3.70
N ASP A 157 24.79 7.62 -3.18
CA ASP A 157 24.84 6.39 -3.98
C ASP A 157 23.43 5.84 -4.25
N LYS A 158 22.55 5.89 -3.25
CA LYS A 158 21.19 5.38 -3.36
C LYS A 158 20.33 6.22 -4.30
N TYR A 159 20.48 7.52 -4.28
CA TYR A 159 19.66 8.45 -5.08
C TYR A 159 20.43 9.05 -6.27
N LYS A 160 21.53 8.41 -6.69
CA LYS A 160 22.35 8.81 -7.87
C LYS A 160 22.73 10.30 -7.85
N GLY A 161 23.11 10.79 -6.68
CA GLY A 161 23.49 12.21 -6.50
C GLY A 161 22.32 13.17 -6.40
N PHE A 162 21.09 12.67 -6.29
CA PHE A 162 19.92 13.53 -6.03
C PHE A 162 20.12 14.33 -4.75
N ASP A 163 20.03 15.66 -4.86
CA ASP A 163 20.01 16.58 -3.74
C ASP A 163 18.66 17.33 -3.72
N PRO A 164 17.82 17.12 -2.67
CA PRO A 164 16.53 17.77 -2.59
C PRO A 164 16.62 19.31 -2.53
N ASN A 165 17.81 19.87 -2.24
CA ASN A 165 18.05 21.31 -2.20
C ASN A 165 18.57 21.87 -3.54
N SER A 166 18.99 21.03 -4.49
CA SER A 166 19.48 21.52 -5.77
C SER A 166 18.35 21.78 -6.76
N ALA A 167 18.50 22.87 -7.54
CA ALA A 167 17.53 23.20 -8.58
C ALA A 167 17.49 22.14 -9.68
N GLU A 168 18.62 21.53 -9.99
CA GLU A 168 18.77 20.46 -10.99
C GLU A 168 18.04 19.21 -10.59
N SER A 169 18.16 18.81 -9.32
CA SER A 169 17.45 17.64 -8.77
C SER A 169 15.93 17.82 -8.80
N VAL A 170 15.48 19.05 -8.56
CA VAL A 170 14.07 19.41 -8.62
C VAL A 170 13.52 19.37 -10.04
N ILE A 171 14.28 19.85 -11.00
CA ILE A 171 13.95 19.77 -12.43
C ILE A 171 13.91 18.29 -12.86
N GLY A 172 14.87 17.47 -12.43
CA GLY A 172 14.89 16.03 -12.69
C GLY A 172 13.65 15.30 -12.16
N LEU A 173 13.17 15.63 -10.96
CA LEU A 173 11.92 15.09 -10.42
C LEU A 173 10.70 15.49 -11.26
N SER A 174 10.66 16.74 -11.72
CA SER A 174 9.56 17.23 -12.57
C SER A 174 9.53 16.51 -13.91
N LEU A 175 10.69 16.25 -14.52
CA LEU A 175 10.81 15.51 -15.78
C LEU A 175 10.42 14.03 -15.62
N LEU A 176 10.85 13.36 -14.52
CA LEU A 176 10.43 11.99 -14.21
C LEU A 176 8.92 11.88 -13.98
N GLN A 177 8.29 12.92 -13.43
CA GLN A 177 6.84 12.98 -13.31
C GLN A 177 6.13 13.11 -14.67
N GLU A 178 6.72 13.80 -15.63
CA GLU A 178 6.16 13.92 -16.99
C GLU A 178 6.29 12.59 -17.76
N GLU A 179 7.40 11.86 -17.63
CA GLU A 179 7.61 10.56 -18.30
C GLU A 179 6.69 9.45 -17.77
N THR A 180 6.30 9.47 -16.49
CA THR A 180 5.39 8.45 -15.94
C THR A 180 3.92 8.69 -16.30
N ASN A 181 3.61 9.78 -16.98
CA ASN A 181 2.26 10.19 -17.38
C ASN A 181 1.94 9.89 -18.88
N HIS A 182 2.79 9.13 -19.55
CA HIS A 182 2.59 8.57 -20.87
C HIS A 182 2.51 7.03 -20.79
#